data_18d30680e59831e4b43e53a0fb6237bb
#
_entry.id   18d30680e59831e4b43e53a0fb6237bb
#
_cell.length_a   1.000
_cell.length_b   1.000
_cell.length_c   1.000
_cell.angle_alpha   90.00
_cell.angle_beta   90.00
_cell.angle_gamma   90.00
#
_symmetry.space_group_name_H-M   'P 1'
#
loop_
_entity.id
_entity.type
_entity.pdbx_description
1 polymer ?
#
loop_
_entity_poly.entity_id
_entity_poly.type
_entity_poly.pdbx_seq_one_letter_code
_entity_poly.pdbx_strand_id
1 'polypeptide(L)'
;GRPLGVSFPLFIVLVLLALSLTMRWESVRPLRANLWVFIPLLFFAVMVAVRANAFVTFLNVSAVILLLGLIAVYLVRAALTAVDLPGYALFPLLAPTMSVVRGAQVARQAAVRGAGLWQGPRRQTWTPVLRGLLLALPIVAVFALLLSSADLMFAELLRRLVPEDFLDFARRAAVHGSITLCVGFILMGGLAYTVWRDDQSIEGRLPGALPPVSPLLGLTESVVALNAVNLLFAAFVVIQIPYLFGGQLNIDLGRTTYAEYARRGFGELVLVSVLVLGLLLLLGALTRRQGGRQTRLFNLSSTVTVGLTVVMLVSAFKRLLLYEMAYGFTEMRIYPHVFMIWLALLLGWFLVTLWVRPGRFAIGVVIACLGFVATLNVLNVDGFIVRRNVERYEQLGSTAFALRDVYNPGDSRIDPTYLTRLSEDAIPALVQSVDRLAGEPKREVANYLRGKLLEMGADTARRQWPAFHLAHHRAYDALAGWAPGE
;
A
#
# COMPACT_ATOMS: atom_id res chain seq x y z
N GLY A 1 -1.55 -2.93 -20.64
CA GLY A 1 -0.44 -3.73 -20.09
C GLY A 1 -0.98 -5.00 -19.47
N ARG A 2 -0.21 -6.06 -19.47
CA ARG A 2 -0.63 -7.30 -18.79
C ARG A 2 -0.63 -7.06 -17.27
N PRO A 3 -1.61 -7.58 -16.50
CA PRO A 3 -1.63 -7.45 -15.05
C PRO A 3 -0.41 -8.16 -14.44
N LEU A 4 0.05 -7.65 -13.29
CA LEU A 4 1.08 -8.30 -12.49
C LEU A 4 0.50 -9.61 -11.92
N GLY A 5 0.98 -10.75 -12.39
CA GLY A 5 0.54 -12.08 -11.96
C GLY A 5 1.58 -12.78 -11.08
N VAL A 6 1.63 -14.11 -11.15
CA VAL A 6 2.58 -14.97 -10.42
C VAL A 6 4.05 -14.63 -10.73
N SER A 7 4.33 -13.98 -11.86
CA SER A 7 5.67 -13.47 -12.17
C SER A 7 6.23 -12.52 -11.13
N PHE A 8 5.37 -11.70 -10.48
CA PHE A 8 5.80 -10.74 -9.46
C PHE A 8 6.36 -11.41 -8.17
N PRO A 9 5.64 -12.31 -7.48
CA PRO A 9 6.20 -13.02 -6.34
C PRO A 9 7.42 -13.87 -6.70
N LEU A 10 7.45 -14.50 -7.88
CA LEU A 10 8.64 -15.23 -8.36
C LEU A 10 9.85 -14.31 -8.51
N PHE A 11 9.65 -13.12 -9.08
CA PHE A 11 10.70 -12.11 -9.16
C PHE A 11 11.24 -11.71 -7.77
N ILE A 12 10.37 -11.49 -6.78
CA ILE A 12 10.78 -11.19 -5.41
C ILE A 12 11.57 -12.36 -4.79
N VAL A 13 11.15 -13.61 -5.02
CA VAL A 13 11.90 -14.79 -4.56
C VAL A 13 13.29 -14.83 -5.19
N LEU A 14 13.42 -14.56 -6.50
CA LEU A 14 14.72 -14.49 -7.17
C LEU A 14 15.62 -13.39 -6.60
N VAL A 15 15.05 -12.21 -6.28
CA VAL A 15 15.78 -11.12 -5.61
C VAL A 15 16.30 -11.57 -4.24
N LEU A 16 15.48 -12.27 -3.44
CA LEU A 16 15.87 -12.78 -2.14
C LEU A 16 16.94 -13.89 -2.24
N LEU A 17 16.83 -14.75 -3.25
CA LEU A 17 17.87 -15.76 -3.54
C LEU A 17 19.20 -15.09 -3.91
N ALA A 18 19.18 -14.10 -4.81
CA ALA A 18 20.35 -13.32 -5.18
C ALA A 18 20.96 -12.64 -3.95
N LEU A 19 20.13 -12.03 -3.08
CA LEU A 19 20.60 -11.44 -1.82
C LEU A 19 21.28 -12.50 -0.93
N SER A 20 20.66 -13.68 -0.76
CA SER A 20 21.21 -14.75 0.08
C SER A 20 22.54 -15.28 -0.43
N LEU A 21 22.69 -15.43 -1.76
CA LEU A 21 23.92 -15.85 -2.41
C LEU A 21 25.01 -14.81 -2.25
N THR A 22 24.69 -13.53 -2.48
CA THR A 22 25.64 -12.42 -2.31
C THR A 22 26.13 -12.31 -0.86
N MET A 23 25.23 -12.44 0.12
CA MET A 23 25.59 -12.44 1.53
C MET A 23 26.50 -13.63 1.90
N ARG A 24 26.24 -14.82 1.35
CA ARG A 24 27.12 -15.99 1.54
C ARG A 24 28.51 -15.76 0.94
N TRP A 25 28.55 -15.22 -0.27
CA TRP A 25 29.81 -14.94 -0.98
C TRP A 25 30.69 -13.97 -0.21
N GLU A 26 30.10 -12.88 0.32
CA GLU A 26 30.80 -11.86 1.09
C GLU A 26 30.94 -12.21 2.59
N SER A 27 30.50 -13.42 3.00
CA SER A 27 30.52 -13.88 4.41
C SER A 27 29.78 -12.95 5.39
N VAL A 28 28.81 -12.19 4.90
CA VAL A 28 28.00 -11.25 5.70
C VAL A 28 26.79 -11.97 6.28
N ARG A 29 26.48 -11.71 7.55
CA ARG A 29 25.33 -12.33 8.23
C ARG A 29 24.24 -11.29 8.52
N PRO A 30 22.97 -11.59 8.24
CA PRO A 30 21.87 -10.71 8.61
C PRO A 30 21.70 -10.65 10.12
N LEU A 31 21.25 -9.51 10.62
CA LEU A 31 20.83 -9.40 12.01
C LEU A 31 19.55 -10.24 12.22
N ARG A 32 19.63 -11.20 13.15
CA ARG A 32 18.48 -12.07 13.47
C ARG A 32 17.21 -11.30 13.84
N ALA A 33 17.38 -10.14 14.48
CA ALA A 33 16.29 -9.24 14.85
C ALA A 33 15.51 -8.68 13.65
N ASN A 34 16.05 -8.72 12.44
CA ASN A 34 15.44 -8.17 11.23
C ASN A 34 14.83 -9.24 10.32
N LEU A 35 15.01 -10.53 10.61
CA LEU A 35 14.52 -11.61 9.72
C LEU A 35 12.99 -11.66 9.59
N TRP A 36 12.27 -11.12 10.55
CA TRP A 36 10.81 -11.06 10.51
C TRP A 36 10.25 -10.27 9.30
N VAL A 37 11.05 -9.34 8.72
CA VAL A 37 10.65 -8.51 7.58
C VAL A 37 10.38 -9.34 6.31
N PHE A 38 11.03 -10.51 6.18
CA PHE A 38 10.80 -11.40 5.04
C PHE A 38 9.38 -11.97 4.99
N ILE A 39 8.74 -12.16 6.15
CA ILE A 39 7.37 -12.70 6.23
C ILE A 39 6.37 -11.74 5.56
N PRO A 40 6.23 -10.47 5.97
CA PRO A 40 5.32 -9.54 5.31
C PRO A 40 5.75 -9.26 3.86
N LEU A 41 7.05 -9.25 3.54
CA LEU A 41 7.52 -9.06 2.17
C LEU A 41 6.96 -10.13 1.23
N LEU A 42 7.11 -11.41 1.59
CA LEU A 42 6.59 -12.52 0.79
C LEU A 42 5.06 -12.54 0.76
N PHE A 43 4.41 -12.23 1.89
CA PHE A 43 2.95 -12.12 1.96
C PHE A 43 2.43 -11.09 0.95
N PHE A 44 2.92 -9.85 0.97
CA PHE A 44 2.45 -8.82 0.05
C PHE A 44 2.83 -9.11 -1.39
N ALA A 45 4.00 -9.70 -1.65
CA ALA A 45 4.39 -10.11 -2.99
C ALA A 45 3.40 -11.16 -3.57
N VAL A 46 2.99 -12.15 -2.77
CA VAL A 46 2.00 -13.15 -3.17
C VAL A 46 0.63 -12.51 -3.37
N MET A 47 0.23 -11.56 -2.50
CA MET A 47 -1.07 -10.91 -2.59
C MET A 47 -1.25 -10.09 -3.87
N VAL A 48 -0.18 -9.63 -4.53
CA VAL A 48 -0.25 -9.02 -5.87
C VAL A 48 -0.80 -10.00 -6.93
N ALA A 49 -0.53 -11.30 -6.79
CA ALA A 49 -1.05 -12.33 -7.70
C ALA A 49 -2.42 -12.89 -7.25
N VAL A 50 -2.86 -12.55 -6.04
CA VAL A 50 -4.10 -13.06 -5.43
C VAL A 50 -5.26 -12.07 -5.56
N ARG A 51 -5.00 -10.75 -5.45
CA ARG A 51 -6.03 -9.70 -5.40
C ARG A 51 -6.07 -8.87 -6.66
N ALA A 52 -7.26 -8.75 -7.28
CA ALA A 52 -7.47 -7.99 -8.51
C ALA A 52 -7.82 -6.51 -8.25
N ASN A 53 -8.20 -6.14 -7.02
CA ASN A 53 -8.52 -4.75 -6.68
C ASN A 53 -7.30 -3.84 -6.89
N ALA A 54 -7.45 -2.81 -7.74
CA ALA A 54 -6.35 -1.94 -8.15
C ALA A 54 -5.70 -1.17 -6.99
N PHE A 55 -6.53 -0.68 -6.04
CA PHE A 55 -6.04 0.06 -4.88
C PHE A 55 -5.27 -0.86 -3.92
N VAL A 56 -5.80 -2.05 -3.64
CA VAL A 56 -5.14 -3.04 -2.79
C VAL A 56 -3.83 -3.53 -3.43
N THR A 57 -3.83 -3.75 -4.75
CA THR A 57 -2.61 -4.11 -5.50
C THR A 57 -1.56 -3.00 -5.42
N PHE A 58 -1.95 -1.74 -5.58
CA PHE A 58 -1.06 -0.59 -5.40
C PHE A 58 -0.45 -0.57 -3.98
N LEU A 59 -1.26 -0.79 -2.94
CA LEU A 59 -0.78 -0.86 -1.56
C LEU A 59 0.18 -2.04 -1.35
N ASN A 60 -0.10 -3.21 -1.94
CA ASN A 60 0.78 -4.38 -1.86
C ASN A 60 2.15 -4.10 -2.49
N VAL A 61 2.18 -3.53 -3.70
CA VAL A 61 3.43 -3.18 -4.38
C VAL A 61 4.19 -2.13 -3.57
N SER A 62 3.50 -1.12 -3.03
CA SER A 62 4.10 -0.08 -2.18
C SER A 62 4.71 -0.68 -0.90
N ALA A 63 4.01 -1.63 -0.25
CA ALA A 63 4.52 -2.35 0.91
C ALA A 63 5.77 -3.18 0.57
N VAL A 64 5.78 -3.87 -0.59
CA VAL A 64 6.96 -4.62 -1.06
C VAL A 64 8.15 -3.69 -1.28
N ILE A 65 7.95 -2.55 -1.95
CA ILE A 65 9.01 -1.56 -2.19
C ILE A 65 9.56 -1.01 -0.86
N LEU A 66 8.68 -0.65 0.07
CA LEU A 66 9.08 -0.18 1.40
C LEU A 66 9.91 -1.25 2.14
N LEU A 67 9.44 -2.50 2.16
CA LEU A 67 10.12 -3.59 2.86
C LEU A 67 11.47 -3.94 2.21
N LEU A 68 11.57 -3.94 0.89
CA LEU A 68 12.86 -4.09 0.19
C LEU A 68 13.81 -2.94 0.53
N GLY A 69 13.32 -1.70 0.60
CA GLY A 69 14.11 -0.55 1.04
C GLY A 69 14.60 -0.69 2.48
N LEU A 70 13.74 -1.17 3.39
CA LEU A 70 14.14 -1.46 4.78
C LEU A 70 15.19 -2.58 4.87
N ILE A 71 15.05 -3.64 4.07
CA ILE A 71 16.03 -4.71 3.95
C ILE A 71 17.36 -4.14 3.45
N ALA A 72 17.34 -3.36 2.38
CA ALA A 72 18.55 -2.78 1.79
C ALA A 72 19.34 -1.92 2.79
N VAL A 73 18.64 -1.14 3.62
CA VAL A 73 19.27 -0.23 4.57
C VAL A 73 19.68 -0.92 5.88
N TYR A 74 18.79 -1.74 6.45
CA TYR A 74 18.90 -2.15 7.86
C TYR A 74 19.20 -3.63 8.09
N LEU A 75 19.10 -4.51 7.06
CA LEU A 75 19.24 -5.96 7.26
C LEU A 75 20.51 -6.35 8.03
N VAL A 76 21.61 -5.65 7.77
CA VAL A 76 22.94 -5.95 8.33
C VAL A 76 23.39 -4.87 9.33
N ARG A 77 22.91 -3.64 9.21
CA ARG A 77 23.49 -2.47 9.87
C ARG A 77 22.91 -2.16 11.24
N ALA A 78 21.59 -2.20 11.38
CA ALA A 78 20.92 -1.82 12.63
C ALA A 78 19.63 -2.63 12.83
N ALA A 79 19.29 -2.89 14.10
CA ALA A 79 18.01 -3.50 14.41
C ALA A 79 16.87 -2.53 14.08
N LEU A 80 15.92 -2.97 13.27
CA LEU A 80 14.75 -2.17 12.90
C LEU A 80 13.98 -1.65 14.12
N THR A 81 13.94 -2.41 15.20
CA THR A 81 13.29 -1.97 16.45
C THR A 81 13.94 -0.76 17.14
N ALA A 82 15.14 -0.38 16.72
CA ALA A 82 15.90 0.77 17.27
C ALA A 82 15.92 1.98 16.33
N VAL A 83 15.25 1.89 15.17
CA VAL A 83 15.20 2.96 14.17
C VAL A 83 14.11 3.97 14.50
N ASP A 84 14.40 5.25 14.38
CA ASP A 84 13.44 6.35 14.56
C ASP A 84 12.49 6.49 13.36
N LEU A 85 11.35 7.16 13.57
CA LEU A 85 10.33 7.34 12.54
C LEU A 85 10.87 7.97 11.23
N PRO A 86 11.71 9.02 11.25
CA PRO A 86 12.33 9.55 10.04
C PRO A 86 13.21 8.53 9.31
N GLY A 87 13.87 7.63 10.05
CA GLY A 87 14.68 6.56 9.47
C GLY A 87 13.85 5.56 8.66
N TYR A 88 12.65 5.25 9.10
CA TYR A 88 11.74 4.37 8.34
C TYR A 88 11.18 5.02 7.07
N ALA A 89 10.97 6.33 7.06
CA ALA A 89 10.42 7.03 5.91
C ALA A 89 11.49 7.45 4.90
N LEU A 90 12.57 8.10 5.37
CA LEU A 90 13.54 8.76 4.51
C LEU A 90 14.52 7.77 3.86
N PHE A 91 15.09 6.84 4.64
CA PHE A 91 16.15 5.98 4.11
C PHE A 91 15.68 4.94 3.08
N PRO A 92 14.52 4.29 3.20
CA PRO A 92 14.00 3.44 2.14
C PRO A 92 13.74 4.21 0.84
N LEU A 93 13.31 5.49 0.93
CA LEU A 93 13.12 6.36 -0.23
C LEU A 93 14.45 6.76 -0.89
N LEU A 94 15.52 6.89 -0.11
CA LEU A 94 16.87 7.19 -0.62
C LEU A 94 17.63 5.92 -1.08
N ALA A 95 17.18 4.73 -0.70
CA ALA A 95 17.82 3.48 -1.08
C ALA A 95 18.01 3.32 -2.60
N PRO A 96 17.06 3.68 -3.48
CA PRO A 96 17.25 3.61 -4.92
C PRO A 96 18.40 4.51 -5.41
N THR A 97 18.55 5.73 -4.89
CA THR A 97 19.63 6.63 -5.29
C THR A 97 20.99 6.10 -4.87
N MET A 98 21.09 5.59 -3.64
CA MET A 98 22.30 4.94 -3.16
C MET A 98 22.61 3.65 -3.94
N SER A 99 21.60 2.91 -4.34
CA SER A 99 21.72 1.72 -5.19
C SER A 99 22.29 2.06 -6.56
N VAL A 100 21.86 3.17 -7.18
CA VAL A 100 22.41 3.64 -8.47
C VAL A 100 23.90 3.96 -8.34
N VAL A 101 24.31 4.68 -7.30
CA VAL A 101 25.73 5.04 -7.06
C VAL A 101 26.58 3.78 -6.88
N ARG A 102 26.12 2.83 -6.08
CA ARG A 102 26.82 1.56 -5.85
C ARG A 102 26.83 0.68 -7.09
N GLY A 103 25.72 0.63 -7.83
CA GLY A 103 25.64 -0.08 -9.12
C GLY A 103 26.69 0.42 -10.11
N ALA A 104 26.88 1.73 -10.22
CA ALA A 104 27.93 2.32 -11.05
C ALA A 104 29.33 1.94 -10.60
N GLN A 105 29.60 1.87 -9.28
CA GLN A 105 30.90 1.41 -8.74
C GLN A 105 31.15 -0.06 -9.08
N VAL A 106 30.15 -0.94 -8.90
CA VAL A 106 30.27 -2.37 -9.25
C VAL A 106 30.50 -2.56 -10.74
N ALA A 107 29.74 -1.87 -11.58
CA ALA A 107 29.88 -1.94 -13.05
C ALA A 107 31.29 -1.48 -13.48
N ARG A 108 31.81 -0.39 -12.89
CA ARG A 108 33.19 0.09 -13.14
C ARG A 108 34.22 -0.94 -12.71
N GLN A 109 34.09 -1.55 -11.54
CA GLN A 109 35.02 -2.58 -11.08
C GLN A 109 34.98 -3.84 -11.96
N ALA A 110 33.78 -4.28 -12.36
CA ALA A 110 33.62 -5.39 -13.29
C ALA A 110 34.25 -5.11 -14.66
N ALA A 111 34.08 -3.88 -15.16
CA ALA A 111 34.70 -3.45 -16.43
C ALA A 111 36.23 -3.44 -16.34
N VAL A 112 36.80 -2.97 -15.24
CA VAL A 112 38.27 -2.94 -15.01
C VAL A 112 38.81 -4.36 -14.87
N ARG A 113 38.15 -5.24 -14.09
CA ARG A 113 38.56 -6.66 -13.95
C ARG A 113 38.39 -7.44 -15.26
N GLY A 114 37.29 -7.21 -15.99
CA GLY A 114 37.02 -7.82 -17.29
C GLY A 114 38.04 -7.39 -18.36
N ALA A 115 38.53 -6.16 -18.34
CA ALA A 115 39.57 -5.67 -19.22
C ALA A 115 40.90 -6.40 -19.04
N GLY A 116 41.21 -6.84 -17.80
CA GLY A 116 42.44 -7.62 -17.51
C GLY A 116 42.41 -9.06 -18.03
N LEU A 117 41.24 -9.66 -18.16
CA LEU A 117 41.09 -11.06 -18.66
C LEU A 117 41.13 -11.20 -20.20
N TRP A 118 41.13 -10.09 -20.92
CA TRP A 118 40.96 -10.04 -22.36
C TRP A 118 42.21 -9.48 -23.11
N GLN A 119 43.36 -9.48 -22.48
CA GLN A 119 44.62 -9.00 -23.05
C GLN A 119 45.27 -10.07 -23.93
N GLY A 120 44.81 -10.17 -25.17
CA GLY A 120 45.49 -10.93 -26.23
C GLY A 120 45.82 -10.04 -27.43
N PRO A 121 46.99 -10.18 -28.07
CA PRO A 121 47.50 -9.21 -29.06
C PRO A 121 46.68 -9.07 -30.34
N ARG A 122 45.77 -9.99 -30.65
CA ARG A 122 44.97 -9.96 -31.90
C ARG A 122 43.56 -9.36 -31.70
N ARG A 123 43.13 -9.08 -30.45
CA ARG A 123 41.76 -8.59 -30.14
C ARG A 123 41.68 -7.10 -29.88
N GLN A 124 42.81 -6.38 -29.84
CA GLN A 124 42.88 -4.97 -29.48
C GLN A 124 42.11 -4.02 -30.42
N THR A 125 41.89 -4.41 -31.70
CA THR A 125 41.25 -3.56 -32.70
C THR A 125 39.71 -3.72 -32.77
N TRP A 126 39.16 -4.90 -32.57
CA TRP A 126 37.73 -5.18 -32.79
C TRP A 126 36.87 -5.10 -31.52
N THR A 127 37.44 -5.35 -30.34
CA THR A 127 36.69 -5.30 -29.07
C THR A 127 36.20 -3.89 -28.72
N PRO A 128 36.95 -2.79 -28.92
CA PRO A 128 36.41 -1.44 -28.72
C PRO A 128 35.30 -1.08 -29.69
N VAL A 129 35.42 -1.55 -30.95
CA VAL A 129 34.41 -1.32 -32.01
C VAL A 129 33.13 -2.08 -31.67
N LEU A 130 33.22 -3.34 -31.27
CA LEU A 130 32.06 -4.16 -30.90
C LEU A 130 31.36 -3.62 -29.64
N ARG A 131 32.13 -3.21 -28.64
CA ARG A 131 31.59 -2.55 -27.44
C ARG A 131 30.93 -1.21 -27.78
N GLY A 132 31.58 -0.42 -28.68
CA GLY A 132 30.99 0.83 -29.16
C GLY A 132 29.70 0.62 -29.92
N LEU A 133 29.63 -0.41 -30.77
CA LEU A 133 28.42 -0.78 -31.50
C LEU A 133 27.31 -1.25 -30.58
N LEU A 134 27.64 -2.08 -29.58
CA LEU A 134 26.68 -2.57 -28.57
C LEU A 134 26.12 -1.44 -27.71
N LEU A 135 26.94 -0.44 -27.39
CA LEU A 135 26.51 0.77 -26.68
C LEU A 135 25.72 1.74 -27.59
N ALA A 136 26.11 1.86 -28.86
CA ALA A 136 25.46 2.75 -29.82
C ALA A 136 24.06 2.24 -30.21
N LEU A 137 23.85 0.94 -30.29
CA LEU A 137 22.62 0.33 -30.79
C LEU A 137 21.36 0.76 -30.00
N PRO A 138 21.30 0.69 -28.66
CA PRO A 138 20.14 1.21 -27.92
C PRO A 138 19.99 2.73 -28.02
N ILE A 139 21.10 3.47 -28.08
CA ILE A 139 21.09 4.92 -28.21
C ILE A 139 20.53 5.34 -29.57
N VAL A 140 21.02 4.72 -30.64
CA VAL A 140 20.55 4.96 -32.01
C VAL A 140 19.09 4.56 -32.16
N ALA A 141 18.66 3.43 -31.57
CA ALA A 141 17.27 3.00 -31.58
C ALA A 141 16.33 4.02 -30.91
N VAL A 142 16.71 4.55 -29.73
CA VAL A 142 15.93 5.59 -29.03
C VAL A 142 15.85 6.86 -29.86
N PHE A 143 16.98 7.34 -30.43
CA PHE A 143 16.98 8.52 -31.28
C PHE A 143 16.20 8.32 -32.57
N ALA A 144 16.31 7.15 -33.22
CA ALA A 144 15.54 6.84 -34.42
C ALA A 144 14.02 6.86 -34.14
N LEU A 145 13.57 6.32 -32.99
CA LEU A 145 12.19 6.36 -32.55
C LEU A 145 11.71 7.80 -32.28
N LEU A 146 12.52 8.62 -31.60
CA LEU A 146 12.19 10.04 -31.34
C LEU A 146 12.14 10.86 -32.63
N LEU A 147 13.10 10.66 -33.56
CA LEU A 147 13.12 11.34 -34.82
C LEU A 147 11.96 10.90 -35.73
N SER A 148 11.58 9.63 -35.72
CA SER A 148 10.43 9.13 -36.48
C SER A 148 9.09 9.67 -35.93
N SER A 149 9.01 10.00 -34.65
CA SER A 149 7.84 10.66 -34.08
C SER A 149 7.79 12.17 -34.38
N ALA A 150 8.95 12.77 -34.64
CA ALA A 150 9.08 14.21 -34.90
C ALA A 150 8.90 14.57 -36.39
N ASP A 151 9.23 13.67 -37.31
CA ASP A 151 9.22 13.94 -38.78
C ASP A 151 8.63 12.77 -39.56
N LEU A 152 7.54 13.05 -40.28
CA LEU A 152 6.82 12.07 -41.12
C LEU A 152 7.66 11.53 -42.29
N MET A 153 8.53 12.37 -42.88
CA MET A 153 9.40 11.98 -43.99
C MET A 153 10.49 10.99 -43.50
N PHE A 154 11.04 11.28 -42.31
CA PHE A 154 12.01 10.39 -41.69
C PHE A 154 11.36 9.05 -41.27
N ALA A 155 10.13 9.10 -40.77
CA ALA A 155 9.37 7.91 -40.44
C ALA A 155 9.11 7.03 -41.67
N GLU A 156 8.75 7.66 -42.81
CA GLU A 156 8.52 6.92 -44.06
C GLU A 156 9.82 6.35 -44.65
N LEU A 157 10.92 7.09 -44.55
CA LEU A 157 12.24 6.57 -44.94
C LEU A 157 12.64 5.35 -44.09
N LEU A 158 12.41 5.44 -42.77
CA LEU A 158 12.72 4.35 -41.84
C LEU A 158 11.87 3.10 -42.12
N ARG A 159 10.57 3.27 -42.42
CA ARG A 159 9.66 2.18 -42.82
C ARG A 159 10.08 1.51 -44.13
N ARG A 160 10.62 2.26 -45.10
CA ARG A 160 11.12 1.68 -46.35
C ARG A 160 12.42 0.88 -46.17
N LEU A 161 13.27 1.32 -45.24
CA LEU A 161 14.56 0.67 -44.97
C LEU A 161 14.48 -0.54 -44.07
N VAL A 162 13.47 -0.59 -43.20
CA VAL A 162 13.33 -1.61 -42.17
C VAL A 162 11.91 -2.20 -42.21
N PRO A 163 11.75 -3.53 -42.37
CA PRO A 163 10.43 -4.17 -42.32
C PRO A 163 9.63 -3.80 -41.07
N GLU A 164 8.32 -3.61 -41.17
CA GLU A 164 7.46 -3.21 -40.04
C GLU A 164 7.54 -4.19 -38.89
N ASP A 165 7.59 -5.50 -39.16
CA ASP A 165 7.76 -6.55 -38.15
C ASP A 165 9.07 -6.41 -37.36
N PHE A 166 10.15 -5.98 -38.01
CA PHE A 166 11.43 -5.75 -37.37
C PHE A 166 11.42 -4.48 -36.51
N LEU A 167 10.75 -3.41 -36.96
CA LEU A 167 10.61 -2.17 -36.19
C LEU A 167 9.78 -2.41 -34.91
N ASP A 168 8.69 -3.16 -35.01
CA ASP A 168 7.86 -3.53 -33.86
C ASP A 168 8.58 -4.47 -32.91
N PHE A 169 9.37 -5.41 -33.42
CA PHE A 169 10.25 -6.25 -32.61
C PHE A 169 11.32 -5.42 -31.94
N ALA A 170 12.04 -4.55 -32.69
CA ALA A 170 13.10 -3.69 -32.16
C ALA A 170 12.56 -2.73 -31.08
N ARG A 171 11.40 -2.13 -31.30
CA ARG A 171 10.73 -1.26 -30.32
C ARG A 171 10.39 -2.03 -29.04
N ARG A 172 9.77 -3.21 -29.15
CA ARG A 172 9.46 -4.05 -27.98
C ARG A 172 10.74 -4.50 -27.26
N ALA A 173 11.75 -4.95 -28.01
CA ALA A 173 13.02 -5.36 -27.45
C ALA A 173 13.76 -4.19 -26.76
N ALA A 174 13.75 -2.99 -27.35
CA ALA A 174 14.35 -1.80 -26.76
C ALA A 174 13.66 -1.38 -25.48
N VAL A 175 12.30 -1.35 -25.44
CA VAL A 175 11.54 -1.00 -24.24
C VAL A 175 11.74 -2.03 -23.13
N HIS A 176 11.55 -3.32 -23.43
CA HIS A 176 11.71 -4.36 -22.43
C HIS A 176 13.18 -4.51 -21.99
N GLY A 177 14.13 -4.41 -22.93
CA GLY A 177 15.56 -4.43 -22.65
C GLY A 177 16.01 -3.29 -21.74
N SER A 178 15.56 -2.04 -22.01
CA SER A 178 15.92 -0.90 -21.18
C SER A 178 15.29 -0.99 -19.78
N ILE A 179 14.03 -1.44 -19.66
CA ILE A 179 13.40 -1.68 -18.34
C ILE A 179 14.18 -2.76 -17.58
N THR A 180 14.51 -3.89 -18.23
CA THR A 180 15.25 -5.00 -17.62
C THR A 180 16.64 -4.56 -17.16
N LEU A 181 17.37 -3.80 -17.99
CA LEU A 181 18.69 -3.27 -17.63
C LEU A 181 18.60 -2.27 -16.47
N CYS A 182 17.62 -1.38 -16.49
CA CYS A 182 17.41 -0.39 -15.43
C CYS A 182 17.09 -1.07 -14.09
N VAL A 183 16.15 -2.01 -14.10
CA VAL A 183 15.77 -2.78 -12.90
C VAL A 183 16.94 -3.63 -12.42
N GLY A 184 17.64 -4.34 -13.31
CA GLY A 184 18.83 -5.13 -12.98
C GLY A 184 19.94 -4.28 -12.37
N PHE A 185 20.18 -3.08 -12.92
CA PHE A 185 21.16 -2.15 -12.39
C PHE A 185 20.82 -1.63 -10.97
N ILE A 186 19.55 -1.26 -10.75
CA ILE A 186 19.05 -0.83 -9.43
C ILE A 186 19.16 -1.98 -8.42
N LEU A 187 18.78 -3.20 -8.82
CA LEU A 187 18.87 -4.39 -7.97
C LEU A 187 20.33 -4.73 -7.62
N MET A 188 21.21 -4.75 -8.61
CA MET A 188 22.64 -4.98 -8.39
C MET A 188 23.23 -3.97 -7.42
N GLY A 189 22.91 -2.68 -7.58
CA GLY A 189 23.30 -1.63 -6.67
C GLY A 189 22.69 -1.78 -5.27
N GLY A 190 21.43 -2.20 -5.17
CA GLY A 190 20.76 -2.47 -3.90
C GLY A 190 21.38 -3.64 -3.14
N LEU A 191 21.68 -4.75 -3.83
CA LEU A 191 22.39 -5.89 -3.27
C LEU A 191 23.79 -5.49 -2.78
N ALA A 192 24.55 -4.76 -3.61
CA ALA A 192 25.87 -4.26 -3.24
C ALA A 192 25.82 -3.29 -2.04
N TYR A 193 24.82 -2.39 -2.01
CA TYR A 193 24.61 -1.47 -0.89
C TYR A 193 24.26 -2.20 0.41
N THR A 194 23.49 -3.29 0.33
CA THR A 194 23.12 -4.10 1.51
C THR A 194 24.31 -4.84 2.10
N VAL A 195 25.16 -5.41 1.24
CA VAL A 195 26.19 -6.38 1.62
C VAL A 195 27.56 -5.74 1.84
N TRP A 196 27.95 -4.76 1.00
CA TRP A 196 29.26 -4.15 1.11
C TRP A 196 29.30 -3.06 2.18
N ARG A 197 30.05 -3.36 3.23
CA ARG A 197 30.33 -2.47 4.35
C ARG A 197 31.46 -1.53 3.96
N ASP A 198 31.15 -0.25 3.73
CA ASP A 198 32.17 0.77 3.54
C ASP A 198 32.50 1.35 4.93
N ASP A 199 33.61 0.91 5.51
CA ASP A 199 34.03 1.28 6.86
C ASP A 199 34.40 2.77 6.99
N GLN A 200 34.47 3.53 5.92
CA GLN A 200 35.11 4.88 5.97
C GLN A 200 34.13 6.08 5.86
N SER A 201 32.85 5.92 5.56
CA SER A 201 32.03 7.11 5.30
C SER A 201 30.81 7.32 6.21
N ILE A 202 30.44 6.41 7.12
CA ILE A 202 29.25 6.54 7.96
C ILE A 202 29.48 6.07 9.42
N GLU A 203 30.72 5.90 9.86
CA GLU A 203 31.05 5.34 11.18
C GLU A 203 30.71 6.24 12.39
N GLY A 204 30.11 7.39 12.22
CA GLY A 204 29.72 8.26 13.33
C GLY A 204 28.24 8.46 13.53
N ARG A 205 27.39 8.10 12.57
CA ARG A 205 25.94 8.31 12.70
C ARG A 205 25.20 7.13 12.07
N LEU A 206 24.43 6.43 12.89
CA LEU A 206 23.38 5.54 12.37
C LEU A 206 22.62 6.30 11.27
N PRO A 207 22.45 5.73 10.06
CA PRO A 207 21.61 6.35 9.06
C PRO A 207 20.20 6.48 9.69
N GLY A 208 19.79 7.70 10.04
CA GLY A 208 18.47 7.94 10.63
C GLY A 208 18.43 8.76 11.91
N ALA A 209 19.55 8.97 12.59
CA ALA A 209 19.58 9.98 13.62
C ALA A 209 19.62 11.37 12.95
N LEU A 210 18.45 11.94 12.68
CA LEU A 210 18.39 13.40 12.54
C LEU A 210 18.99 14.00 13.82
N PRO A 211 19.73 15.13 13.73
CA PRO A 211 20.26 15.77 14.93
C PRO A 211 19.10 15.93 15.91
N PRO A 212 19.31 15.58 17.20
CA PRO A 212 18.25 15.69 18.19
C PRO A 212 17.70 17.11 18.13
N VAL A 213 16.41 17.24 17.86
CA VAL A 213 15.74 18.53 17.88
C VAL A 213 15.98 19.09 19.28
N SER A 214 16.66 20.23 19.39
CA SER A 214 16.90 20.84 20.69
C SER A 214 15.52 21.14 21.31
N PRO A 215 15.24 20.64 22.53
CA PRO A 215 13.94 20.84 23.14
C PRO A 215 13.68 22.34 23.35
N LEU A 216 12.64 22.86 22.72
CA LEU A 216 12.30 24.27 22.66
C LEU A 216 11.29 24.67 23.74
N LEU A 217 10.47 23.71 24.21
CA LEU A 217 9.37 23.97 25.14
C LEU A 217 9.69 23.52 26.56
N GLY A 218 9.25 24.30 27.54
CA GLY A 218 9.20 23.88 28.94
C GLY A 218 8.08 22.85 29.18
N LEU A 219 8.22 22.10 30.28
CA LEU A 219 7.18 21.16 30.69
C LEU A 219 5.82 21.85 30.89
N THR A 220 5.81 22.99 31.57
CA THR A 220 4.57 23.73 31.91
C THR A 220 3.82 24.12 30.67
N GLU A 221 4.51 24.64 29.65
CA GLU A 221 3.91 25.04 28.38
C GLU A 221 3.25 23.85 27.68
N SER A 222 3.93 22.71 27.59
CA SER A 222 3.41 21.52 26.95
C SER A 222 2.24 20.89 27.70
N VAL A 223 2.30 20.86 29.05
CA VAL A 223 1.20 20.32 29.88
C VAL A 223 -0.02 21.24 29.84
N VAL A 224 0.17 22.56 29.83
CA VAL A 224 -0.92 23.54 29.68
C VAL A 224 -1.59 23.35 28.32
N ALA A 225 -0.80 23.23 27.24
CA ALA A 225 -1.35 23.00 25.91
C ALA A 225 -2.13 21.68 25.82
N LEU A 226 -1.57 20.56 26.36
CA LEU A 226 -2.27 19.28 26.39
C LEU A 226 -3.55 19.34 27.23
N ASN A 227 -3.54 20.00 28.39
CA ASN A 227 -4.72 20.09 29.24
C ASN A 227 -5.80 21.00 28.65
N ALA A 228 -5.44 22.03 27.89
CA ALA A 228 -6.39 22.83 27.12
C ALA A 228 -7.07 21.96 26.03
N VAL A 229 -6.31 21.15 25.32
CA VAL A 229 -6.86 20.18 24.35
C VAL A 229 -7.74 19.13 25.06
N ASN A 230 -7.30 18.62 26.21
CA ASN A 230 -8.07 17.67 27.01
C ASN A 230 -9.40 18.25 27.47
N LEU A 231 -9.43 19.51 27.91
CA LEU A 231 -10.66 20.17 28.30
C LEU A 231 -11.64 20.34 27.14
N LEU A 232 -11.12 20.75 25.97
CA LEU A 232 -11.90 20.84 24.73
C LEU A 232 -12.48 19.48 24.35
N PHE A 233 -11.66 18.43 24.35
CA PHE A 233 -12.10 17.09 24.01
C PHE A 233 -13.07 16.50 25.04
N ALA A 234 -12.87 16.76 26.33
CA ALA A 234 -13.80 16.35 27.38
C ALA A 234 -15.17 17.02 27.18
N ALA A 235 -15.21 18.32 26.91
CA ALA A 235 -16.43 19.02 26.58
C ALA A 235 -17.14 18.42 25.35
N PHE A 236 -16.38 18.16 24.30
CA PHE A 236 -16.92 17.54 23.09
C PHE A 236 -17.46 16.11 23.35
N VAL A 237 -16.73 15.27 24.09
CA VAL A 237 -17.16 13.92 24.46
C VAL A 237 -18.45 13.97 25.31
N VAL A 238 -18.55 14.88 26.29
CA VAL A 238 -19.76 15.04 27.09
C VAL A 238 -20.99 15.37 26.22
N ILE A 239 -20.83 16.26 25.23
CA ILE A 239 -21.88 16.57 24.27
C ILE A 239 -22.25 15.35 23.40
N GLN A 240 -21.31 14.49 23.15
CA GLN A 240 -21.52 13.27 22.34
C GLN A 240 -22.18 12.10 23.07
N ILE A 241 -22.14 12.07 24.43
CA ILE A 241 -22.69 10.97 25.23
C ILE A 241 -24.16 10.67 24.90
N PRO A 242 -25.08 11.64 24.80
CA PRO A 242 -26.47 11.38 24.43
C PRO A 242 -26.59 10.69 23.03
N TYR A 243 -25.75 11.08 22.08
CA TYR A 243 -25.77 10.53 20.72
C TYR A 243 -25.11 9.13 20.64
N LEU A 244 -24.14 8.86 21.53
CA LEU A 244 -23.50 7.55 21.61
C LEU A 244 -24.38 6.49 22.27
N PHE A 245 -25.15 6.89 23.29
CA PHE A 245 -25.91 5.98 24.16
C PHE A 245 -27.42 6.16 24.08
N GLY A 246 -27.93 7.30 23.54
CA GLY A 246 -29.32 7.72 23.60
C GLY A 246 -30.31 7.06 22.63
N GLY A 247 -29.86 6.14 21.75
CA GLY A 247 -30.74 5.45 20.81
C GLY A 247 -31.44 6.37 19.79
N GLN A 248 -32.47 5.83 19.10
CA GLN A 248 -33.23 6.53 18.04
C GLN A 248 -34.03 7.74 18.51
N LEU A 249 -34.44 7.79 19.79
CA LEU A 249 -35.31 8.81 20.34
C LEU A 249 -34.76 10.25 20.35
N ASN A 250 -33.43 10.43 20.29
CA ASN A 250 -32.84 11.78 20.34
C ASN A 250 -32.61 12.42 18.96
N ILE A 251 -32.82 11.68 17.87
CA ILE A 251 -32.57 12.17 16.50
C ILE A 251 -33.81 12.89 15.94
N ASP A 252 -35.00 12.54 16.41
CA ASP A 252 -36.26 13.15 15.96
C ASP A 252 -36.45 14.62 16.41
N LEU A 253 -35.62 15.12 17.33
CA LEU A 253 -35.70 16.50 17.83
C LEU A 253 -34.90 17.50 16.98
N GLY A 254 -34.11 17.06 15.99
CA GLY A 254 -33.30 17.90 15.11
C GLY A 254 -33.72 17.79 13.64
N ARG A 255 -33.88 18.93 12.98
CA ARG A 255 -34.26 19.10 11.55
C ARG A 255 -33.31 18.42 10.53
N THR A 256 -32.41 17.51 10.92
CA THR A 256 -31.48 16.80 10.04
C THR A 256 -31.87 15.34 9.92
N THR A 257 -31.91 14.81 8.68
CA THR A 257 -32.14 13.40 8.44
C THR A 257 -31.04 12.57 9.09
N TYR A 258 -31.41 11.39 9.62
CA TYR A 258 -30.48 10.41 10.21
C TYR A 258 -29.26 10.15 9.33
N ALA A 259 -29.46 10.11 8.03
CA ALA A 259 -28.46 9.91 7.00
C ALA A 259 -27.49 11.08 6.86
N GLU A 260 -27.97 12.31 7.01
CA GLU A 260 -27.12 13.51 6.95
C GLU A 260 -26.22 13.63 8.19
N TYR A 261 -26.75 13.30 9.37
CA TYR A 261 -25.97 13.20 10.61
C TYR A 261 -24.87 12.13 10.50
N ALA A 262 -25.21 10.95 9.96
CA ALA A 262 -24.24 9.86 9.79
C ALA A 262 -23.12 10.21 8.77
N ARG A 263 -23.44 11.02 7.75
CA ARG A 263 -22.47 11.44 6.73
C ARG A 263 -21.52 12.54 7.20
N ARG A 264 -22.00 13.45 8.06
CA ARG A 264 -21.22 14.57 8.56
C ARG A 264 -20.39 14.14 9.78
N GLY A 265 -19.15 14.54 9.83
CA GLY A 265 -18.32 14.55 11.03
C GLY A 265 -17.46 13.32 11.27
N PHE A 266 -17.64 12.15 10.58
CA PHE A 266 -16.75 11.02 10.84
C PHE A 266 -15.34 11.27 10.31
N GLY A 267 -15.22 11.90 9.12
CA GLY A 267 -13.93 12.19 8.51
C GLY A 267 -13.12 13.20 9.35
N GLU A 268 -13.80 14.21 9.88
CA GLU A 268 -13.20 15.22 10.76
C GLU A 268 -12.69 14.60 12.05
N LEU A 269 -13.45 13.67 12.67
CA LEU A 269 -13.01 12.96 13.88
C LEU A 269 -11.80 12.06 13.62
N VAL A 270 -11.74 11.39 12.46
CA VAL A 270 -10.57 10.61 12.04
C VAL A 270 -9.38 11.53 11.85
N LEU A 271 -9.56 12.66 11.15
CA LEU A 271 -8.50 13.66 10.96
C LEU A 271 -7.99 14.21 12.30
N VAL A 272 -8.89 14.57 13.22
CA VAL A 272 -8.53 15.00 14.58
C VAL A 272 -7.68 13.93 15.26
N SER A 273 -8.05 12.65 15.16
CA SER A 273 -7.30 11.55 15.78
C SER A 273 -5.87 11.43 15.23
N VAL A 274 -5.69 11.62 13.93
CA VAL A 274 -4.35 11.65 13.27
C VAL A 274 -3.55 12.87 13.72
N LEU A 275 -4.19 14.05 13.75
CA LEU A 275 -3.55 15.29 14.19
C LEU A 275 -3.13 15.25 15.67
N VAL A 276 -3.93 14.63 16.53
CA VAL A 276 -3.58 14.40 17.94
C VAL A 276 -2.34 13.53 18.06
N LEU A 277 -2.25 12.45 17.30
CA LEU A 277 -1.05 11.62 17.29
C LEU A 277 0.18 12.44 16.87
N GLY A 278 0.06 13.24 15.80
CA GLY A 278 1.09 14.17 15.38
C GLY A 278 1.47 15.19 16.46
N LEU A 279 0.47 15.79 17.15
CA LEU A 279 0.67 16.72 18.26
C LEU A 279 1.44 16.07 19.42
N LEU A 280 1.05 14.86 19.82
CA LEU A 280 1.70 14.13 20.91
C LEU A 280 3.14 13.79 20.58
N LEU A 281 3.43 13.39 19.34
CA LEU A 281 4.79 13.13 18.87
C LEU A 281 5.62 14.42 18.84
N LEU A 282 5.05 15.51 18.34
CA LEU A 282 5.71 16.80 18.27
C LEU A 282 6.02 17.34 19.66
N LEU A 283 5.04 17.38 20.55
CA LEU A 283 5.25 17.81 21.93
C LEU A 283 6.22 16.88 22.67
N GLY A 284 6.12 15.55 22.39
CA GLY A 284 7.08 14.57 22.92
C GLY A 284 8.53 14.84 22.54
N ALA A 285 8.77 15.32 21.32
CA ALA A 285 10.09 15.66 20.81
C ALA A 285 10.59 17.03 21.28
N LEU A 286 9.70 18.01 21.42
CA LEU A 286 10.07 19.41 21.74
C LEU A 286 10.13 19.71 23.24
N THR A 287 9.55 18.87 24.11
CA THR A 287 9.43 19.16 25.55
C THR A 287 10.68 18.75 26.32
N ARG A 288 11.29 19.70 27.04
CA ARG A 288 12.33 19.40 28.03
C ARG A 288 11.69 18.72 29.26
N ARG A 289 12.18 17.53 29.61
CA ARG A 289 11.76 16.77 30.79
C ARG A 289 12.95 16.52 31.67
N GLN A 290 12.96 17.17 32.82
CA GLN A 290 14.02 17.07 33.81
C GLN A 290 13.47 16.33 35.04
N GLY A 291 13.68 15.00 35.10
CA GLY A 291 13.28 14.16 36.24
C GLY A 291 11.96 13.40 36.08
N GLY A 292 11.78 12.40 36.93
CA GLY A 292 10.68 11.42 36.81
C GLY A 292 9.28 12.00 37.07
N ARG A 293 9.13 13.00 37.94
CA ARG A 293 7.84 13.66 38.21
C ARG A 293 7.33 14.43 36.98
N GLN A 294 8.21 15.14 36.31
CA GLN A 294 7.88 15.90 35.10
C GLN A 294 7.47 14.98 33.95
N THR A 295 8.19 13.87 33.77
CA THR A 295 7.86 12.86 32.78
C THR A 295 6.48 12.23 33.07
N ARG A 296 6.18 11.93 34.35
CA ARG A 296 4.87 11.38 34.75
C ARG A 296 3.72 12.34 34.46
N LEU A 297 3.86 13.64 34.73
CA LEU A 297 2.84 14.65 34.45
C LEU A 297 2.54 14.74 32.95
N PHE A 298 3.58 14.81 32.12
CA PHE A 298 3.43 14.81 30.67
C PHE A 298 2.75 13.52 30.17
N ASN A 299 3.21 12.37 30.65
CA ASN A 299 2.65 11.07 30.25
C ASN A 299 1.18 10.94 30.68
N LEU A 300 0.80 11.44 31.87
CA LEU A 300 -0.59 11.42 32.35
C LEU A 300 -1.48 12.30 31.47
N SER A 301 -1.08 13.55 31.19
CA SER A 301 -1.83 14.45 30.31
C SER A 301 -1.98 13.84 28.90
N SER A 302 -0.90 13.25 28.35
CA SER A 302 -0.94 12.54 27.06
C SER A 302 -1.86 11.33 27.09
N THR A 303 -1.89 10.58 28.20
CA THR A 303 -2.79 9.43 28.37
C THR A 303 -4.25 9.84 28.34
N VAL A 304 -4.60 10.95 29.01
CA VAL A 304 -5.95 11.51 28.97
C VAL A 304 -6.32 11.93 27.55
N THR A 305 -5.40 12.63 26.84
CA THR A 305 -5.61 13.01 25.44
C THR A 305 -5.91 11.79 24.56
N VAL A 306 -5.12 10.73 24.67
CA VAL A 306 -5.34 9.49 23.91
C VAL A 306 -6.67 8.84 24.27
N GLY A 307 -7.00 8.76 25.57
CA GLY A 307 -8.27 8.18 26.03
C GLY A 307 -9.49 8.90 25.42
N LEU A 308 -9.50 10.23 25.47
CA LEU A 308 -10.54 11.05 24.85
C LEU A 308 -10.59 10.87 23.33
N THR A 309 -9.42 10.79 22.68
CA THR A 309 -9.33 10.56 21.24
C THR A 309 -9.89 9.20 20.85
N VAL A 310 -9.63 8.15 21.62
CA VAL A 310 -10.20 6.81 21.36
C VAL A 310 -11.73 6.84 21.49
N VAL A 311 -12.29 7.56 22.46
CA VAL A 311 -13.76 7.74 22.56
C VAL A 311 -14.32 8.44 21.32
N MET A 312 -13.66 9.50 20.84
CA MET A 312 -14.06 10.18 19.61
C MET A 312 -13.95 9.26 18.38
N LEU A 313 -12.91 8.42 18.31
CA LEU A 313 -12.73 7.46 17.24
C LEU A 313 -13.80 6.37 17.23
N VAL A 314 -14.24 5.91 18.42
CA VAL A 314 -15.37 4.99 18.56
C VAL A 314 -16.67 5.67 18.09
N SER A 315 -16.86 6.96 18.38
CA SER A 315 -18.00 7.74 17.87
C SER A 315 -17.98 7.82 16.33
N ALA A 316 -16.81 8.11 15.74
CA ALA A 316 -16.63 8.14 14.28
C ALA A 316 -16.95 6.79 13.65
N PHE A 317 -16.45 5.70 14.25
CA PHE A 317 -16.70 4.33 13.80
C PHE A 317 -18.20 4.00 13.80
N LYS A 318 -18.91 4.33 14.89
CA LYS A 318 -20.36 4.12 14.99
C LYS A 318 -21.14 4.93 13.95
N ARG A 319 -20.76 6.19 13.71
CA ARG A 319 -21.39 7.03 12.67
C ARG A 319 -21.22 6.42 11.28
N LEU A 320 -20.02 5.98 10.95
CA LEU A 320 -19.75 5.36 9.65
C LEU A 320 -20.51 4.04 9.48
N LEU A 321 -20.64 3.24 10.56
CA LEU A 321 -21.45 2.01 10.56
C LEU A 321 -22.93 2.31 10.28
N LEU A 322 -23.48 3.34 10.92
CA LEU A 322 -24.87 3.78 10.67
C LEU A 322 -25.06 4.27 9.22
N TYR A 323 -24.06 4.95 8.68
CA TYR A 323 -24.05 5.39 7.29
C TYR A 323 -24.04 4.21 6.30
N GLU A 324 -23.27 3.15 6.59
CA GLU A 324 -23.27 1.91 5.78
C GLU A 324 -24.60 1.16 5.86
N MET A 325 -25.22 1.10 7.03
CA MET A 325 -26.52 0.50 7.20
C MET A 325 -27.62 1.24 6.42
N ALA A 326 -27.53 2.58 6.34
CA ALA A 326 -28.48 3.40 5.59
C ALA A 326 -28.27 3.33 4.08
N TYR A 327 -27.05 3.46 3.60
CA TYR A 327 -26.73 3.64 2.16
C TYR A 327 -25.98 2.48 1.51
N GLY A 328 -25.76 1.37 2.22
CA GLY A 328 -24.99 0.23 1.76
C GLY A 328 -23.49 0.38 1.92
N PHE A 329 -22.77 -0.69 1.63
CA PHE A 329 -21.33 -0.81 1.77
C PHE A 329 -20.63 -0.43 0.47
N THR A 330 -19.55 0.35 0.58
CA THR A 330 -18.68 0.73 -0.54
C THR A 330 -17.21 0.69 -0.11
N GLU A 331 -16.29 0.61 -1.07
CA GLU A 331 -14.85 0.67 -0.79
C GLU A 331 -14.48 1.91 0.04
N MET A 332 -15.02 3.09 -0.33
CA MET A 332 -14.77 4.36 0.36
C MET A 332 -15.27 4.41 1.81
N ARG A 333 -16.06 3.43 2.24
CA ARG A 333 -16.56 3.29 3.61
C ARG A 333 -15.81 2.19 4.37
N ILE A 334 -15.51 1.08 3.71
CA ILE A 334 -14.78 -0.05 4.34
C ILE A 334 -13.33 0.34 4.67
N TYR A 335 -12.62 1.04 3.77
CA TYR A 335 -11.23 1.45 4.02
C TYR A 335 -11.08 2.30 5.28
N PRO A 336 -11.89 3.35 5.53
CA PRO A 336 -11.85 4.09 6.78
C PRO A 336 -12.16 3.25 8.02
N HIS A 337 -13.06 2.24 7.95
CA HIS A 337 -13.31 1.34 9.06
C HIS A 337 -12.06 0.59 9.48
N VAL A 338 -11.39 -0.06 8.50
CA VAL A 338 -10.15 -0.78 8.75
C VAL A 338 -9.05 0.17 9.25
N PHE A 339 -8.97 1.38 8.67
CA PHE A 339 -8.02 2.41 9.10
C PHE A 339 -8.24 2.83 10.55
N MET A 340 -9.49 3.08 10.97
CA MET A 340 -9.82 3.48 12.35
C MET A 340 -9.42 2.40 13.36
N ILE A 341 -9.60 1.12 13.03
CA ILE A 341 -9.16 0.02 13.89
C ILE A 341 -7.63 0.05 14.09
N TRP A 342 -6.87 0.18 13.00
CA TRP A 342 -5.42 0.23 13.07
C TRP A 342 -4.90 1.52 13.73
N LEU A 343 -5.61 2.63 13.56
CA LEU A 343 -5.31 3.88 14.27
C LEU A 343 -5.53 3.74 15.77
N ALA A 344 -6.62 3.07 16.20
CA ALA A 344 -6.86 2.79 17.62
C ALA A 344 -5.77 1.90 18.21
N LEU A 345 -5.34 0.85 17.49
CA LEU A 345 -4.22 0.00 17.89
C LEU A 345 -2.90 0.78 17.99
N LEU A 346 -2.67 1.70 17.06
CA LEU A 346 -1.48 2.56 17.06
C LEU A 346 -1.49 3.55 18.23
N LEU A 347 -2.64 4.12 18.58
CA LEU A 347 -2.81 4.97 19.78
C LEU A 347 -2.54 4.15 21.06
N GLY A 348 -3.04 2.92 21.13
CA GLY A 348 -2.71 1.99 22.22
C GLY A 348 -1.22 1.68 22.29
N TRP A 349 -0.58 1.41 21.16
CA TRP A 349 0.87 1.21 21.09
C TRP A 349 1.64 2.46 21.51
N PHE A 350 1.16 3.65 21.14
CA PHE A 350 1.75 4.91 21.62
C PHE A 350 1.77 4.97 23.13
N LEU A 351 0.66 4.61 23.82
CA LEU A 351 0.63 4.56 25.28
C LEU A 351 1.65 3.57 25.85
N VAL A 352 1.75 2.36 25.29
CA VAL A 352 2.74 1.36 25.71
C VAL A 352 4.15 1.93 25.59
N THR A 353 4.46 2.59 24.47
CA THR A 353 5.81 3.17 24.27
C THR A 353 6.05 4.37 25.17
N LEU A 354 5.04 5.15 25.46
CA LEU A 354 5.14 6.33 26.35
C LEU A 354 5.52 5.92 27.79
N TRP A 355 4.98 4.80 28.29
CA TRP A 355 5.15 4.38 29.69
C TRP A 355 6.24 3.32 29.89
N VAL A 356 6.41 2.39 28.94
CA VAL A 356 7.21 1.17 29.14
C VAL A 356 8.48 1.17 28.30
N ARG A 357 8.39 1.59 27.02
CA ARG A 357 9.49 1.44 26.06
C ARG A 357 9.64 2.67 25.15
N PRO A 358 10.13 3.80 25.69
CA PRO A 358 10.36 4.97 24.87
C PRO A 358 11.33 4.64 23.72
N GLY A 359 11.09 5.21 22.53
CA GLY A 359 11.91 4.97 21.33
C GLY A 359 11.45 3.83 20.43
N ARG A 360 10.42 3.03 20.81
CA ARG A 360 9.89 1.94 19.95
C ARG A 360 8.59 2.29 19.23
N PHE A 361 8.23 3.55 19.18
CA PHE A 361 6.97 3.97 18.55
C PHE A 361 7.01 3.70 17.03
N ALA A 362 8.12 3.98 16.39
CA ALA A 362 8.27 3.91 14.93
C ALA A 362 7.98 2.51 14.35
N ILE A 363 8.42 1.44 15.03
CA ILE A 363 8.10 0.07 14.61
C ILE A 363 6.58 -0.20 14.65
N GLY A 364 5.87 0.39 15.62
CA GLY A 364 4.41 0.28 15.71
C GLY A 364 3.70 0.95 14.53
N VAL A 365 4.21 2.07 14.02
CA VAL A 365 3.68 2.73 12.82
C VAL A 365 3.83 1.79 11.62
N VAL A 366 5.01 1.19 11.43
CA VAL A 366 5.24 0.23 10.33
C VAL A 366 4.30 -0.97 10.44
N ILE A 367 4.18 -1.54 11.64
CA ILE A 367 3.27 -2.68 11.88
C ILE A 367 1.82 -2.27 11.62
N ALA A 368 1.39 -1.07 12.04
CA ALA A 368 0.04 -0.59 11.79
C ALA A 368 -0.24 -0.37 10.29
N CYS A 369 0.70 0.21 9.55
CA CYS A 369 0.57 0.38 8.10
C CYS A 369 0.50 -0.97 7.37
N LEU A 370 1.43 -1.89 7.67
CA LEU A 370 1.43 -3.23 7.07
C LEU A 370 0.20 -4.03 7.48
N GLY A 371 -0.23 -3.92 8.73
CA GLY A 371 -1.43 -4.56 9.24
C GLY A 371 -2.70 -4.05 8.58
N PHE A 372 -2.82 -2.76 8.34
CA PHE A 372 -3.91 -2.17 7.56
C PHE A 372 -3.99 -2.82 6.16
N VAL A 373 -2.88 -2.83 5.42
CA VAL A 373 -2.84 -3.44 4.08
C VAL A 373 -3.12 -4.95 4.13
N ALA A 374 -2.57 -5.67 5.12
CA ALA A 374 -2.82 -7.09 5.30
C ALA A 374 -4.30 -7.38 5.57
N THR A 375 -4.96 -6.56 6.40
CA THR A 375 -6.39 -6.71 6.70
C THR A 375 -7.24 -6.55 5.45
N LEU A 376 -6.95 -5.57 4.58
CA LEU A 376 -7.67 -5.39 3.30
C LEU A 376 -7.50 -6.61 2.39
N ASN A 377 -6.32 -7.19 2.36
CA ASN A 377 -6.05 -8.41 1.58
C ASN A 377 -6.83 -9.62 2.10
N VAL A 378 -6.81 -9.84 3.42
CA VAL A 378 -7.50 -10.99 4.05
C VAL A 378 -9.02 -10.86 3.92
N LEU A 379 -9.54 -9.63 4.13
CA LEU A 379 -10.98 -9.36 4.09
C LEU A 379 -11.60 -9.63 2.71
N ASN A 380 -10.84 -9.51 1.61
CA ASN A 380 -11.39 -9.45 0.25
C ASN A 380 -12.51 -8.42 0.17
N VAL A 381 -12.12 -7.14 0.17
CA VAL A 381 -13.05 -6.01 0.32
C VAL A 381 -14.21 -6.07 -0.66
N ASP A 382 -13.94 -6.35 -1.94
CA ASP A 382 -14.96 -6.36 -2.98
C ASP A 382 -15.97 -7.50 -2.79
N GLY A 383 -15.48 -8.70 -2.48
CA GLY A 383 -16.35 -9.82 -2.13
C GLY A 383 -17.14 -9.60 -0.83
N PHE A 384 -16.53 -8.89 0.14
CA PHE A 384 -17.21 -8.50 1.38
C PHE A 384 -18.36 -7.52 1.11
N ILE A 385 -18.12 -6.50 0.27
CA ILE A 385 -19.11 -5.49 -0.12
C ILE A 385 -20.32 -6.16 -0.77
N VAL A 386 -20.10 -7.09 -1.72
CA VAL A 386 -21.19 -7.82 -2.37
C VAL A 386 -22.04 -8.55 -1.35
N ARG A 387 -21.42 -9.37 -0.49
CA ARG A 387 -22.15 -10.14 0.52
C ARG A 387 -22.97 -9.27 1.45
N ARG A 388 -22.37 -8.18 1.97
CA ARG A 388 -23.05 -7.28 2.90
C ARG A 388 -24.18 -6.48 2.27
N ASN A 389 -24.02 -6.03 1.02
CA ASN A 389 -25.09 -5.33 0.32
C ASN A 389 -26.27 -6.26 -0.03
N VAL A 390 -26.00 -7.52 -0.39
CA VAL A 390 -27.06 -8.51 -0.63
C VAL A 390 -27.77 -8.90 0.67
N GLU A 391 -27.04 -9.15 1.77
CA GLU A 391 -27.62 -9.39 3.09
C GLU A 391 -28.53 -8.22 3.53
N ARG A 392 -28.05 -6.98 3.35
CA ARG A 392 -28.83 -5.77 3.63
C ARG A 392 -30.08 -5.67 2.76
N TYR A 393 -29.98 -6.00 1.47
CA TYR A 393 -31.11 -6.01 0.55
C TYR A 393 -32.22 -6.98 1.01
N GLU A 394 -31.86 -8.17 1.45
CA GLU A 394 -32.80 -9.16 1.99
C GLU A 394 -33.45 -8.70 3.29
N GLN A 395 -32.67 -8.15 4.23
CA GLN A 395 -33.16 -7.65 5.50
C GLN A 395 -34.18 -6.50 5.30
N LEU A 396 -33.89 -5.55 4.40
CA LEU A 396 -34.80 -4.47 4.07
C LEU A 396 -36.05 -4.97 3.34
N GLY A 397 -35.92 -6.04 2.53
CA GLY A 397 -37.05 -6.70 1.88
C GLY A 397 -38.06 -7.33 2.85
N SER A 398 -37.54 -7.93 3.93
CA SER A 398 -38.34 -8.54 5.00
C SER A 398 -38.93 -7.52 5.98
N THR A 399 -38.30 -6.37 6.18
CA THR A 399 -38.72 -5.34 7.14
C THR A 399 -39.50 -4.19 6.49
N ALA A 400 -39.70 -4.22 5.18
CA ALA A 400 -40.32 -3.14 4.40
C ALA A 400 -41.73 -2.74 4.84
N PHE A 401 -42.40 -3.59 5.63
CA PHE A 401 -43.72 -3.28 6.20
C PHE A 401 -43.67 -2.35 7.41
N ALA A 402 -42.54 -2.31 8.14
CA ALA A 402 -42.42 -1.56 9.41
C ALA A 402 -41.74 -0.21 9.27
N LEU A 403 -40.99 0.07 8.17
CA LEU A 403 -40.18 1.28 8.00
C LEU A 403 -40.58 2.14 6.79
N ARG A 404 -41.80 1.98 6.28
CA ARG A 404 -42.30 2.68 5.09
C ARG A 404 -42.33 4.19 5.20
N ASP A 405 -42.40 4.73 6.42
CA ASP A 405 -42.51 6.18 6.69
C ASP A 405 -41.16 6.87 6.89
N VAL A 406 -40.07 6.09 7.06
CA VAL A 406 -38.73 6.64 7.35
C VAL A 406 -37.80 6.59 6.13
N TYR A 407 -38.14 5.83 5.10
CA TYR A 407 -37.31 5.61 3.94
C TYR A 407 -37.97 6.09 2.65
N ASN A 408 -37.28 6.93 1.88
CA ASN A 408 -37.76 7.42 0.59
C ASN A 408 -37.83 6.25 -0.40
N PRO A 409 -39.01 5.87 -0.95
CA PRO A 409 -39.16 4.66 -1.79
C PRO A 409 -38.47 4.71 -3.16
N GLY A 410 -37.85 5.85 -3.51
CA GLY A 410 -37.11 6.03 -4.76
C GLY A 410 -35.62 5.64 -4.71
N ASP A 411 -35.05 5.40 -3.51
CA ASP A 411 -33.67 4.96 -3.42
C ASP A 411 -33.61 3.43 -3.55
N SER A 412 -33.03 2.95 -4.64
CA SER A 412 -32.86 1.52 -4.88
C SER A 412 -32.11 0.89 -3.71
N ARG A 413 -32.76 -0.09 -3.05
CA ARG A 413 -32.23 -0.79 -1.87
C ARG A 413 -30.86 -1.45 -2.08
N ILE A 414 -30.46 -1.59 -3.34
CA ILE A 414 -29.15 -2.06 -3.80
C ILE A 414 -28.81 -1.36 -5.11
N ASP A 415 -27.55 -0.97 -5.29
CA ASP A 415 -27.03 -0.39 -6.54
C ASP A 415 -26.31 -1.49 -7.35
N PRO A 416 -26.97 -2.10 -8.34
CA PRO A 416 -26.36 -3.15 -9.15
C PRO A 416 -25.21 -2.61 -10.01
N THR A 417 -25.32 -1.36 -10.50
CA THR A 417 -24.28 -0.73 -11.31
C THR A 417 -22.99 -0.56 -10.52
N TYR A 418 -23.07 -0.21 -9.22
CA TYR A 418 -21.89 -0.17 -8.36
C TYR A 418 -21.29 -1.57 -8.17
N LEU A 419 -22.12 -2.59 -7.93
CA LEU A 419 -21.63 -3.96 -7.73
C LEU A 419 -20.90 -4.52 -8.95
N THR A 420 -21.36 -4.17 -10.16
CA THR A 420 -20.73 -4.60 -11.43
C THR A 420 -19.42 -3.85 -11.76
N ARG A 421 -19.13 -2.73 -11.08
CA ARG A 421 -17.86 -1.98 -11.22
C ARG A 421 -16.74 -2.47 -10.30
N LEU A 422 -17.06 -3.33 -9.33
CA LEU A 422 -16.05 -3.92 -8.45
C LEU A 422 -15.09 -4.81 -9.23
N SER A 423 -13.94 -5.10 -8.64
CA SER A 423 -12.92 -5.91 -9.28
C SER A 423 -13.34 -7.38 -9.47
N GLU A 424 -12.50 -8.15 -10.16
CA GLU A 424 -12.74 -9.59 -10.36
C GLU A 424 -12.81 -10.37 -9.03
N ASP A 425 -12.28 -9.81 -7.93
CA ASP A 425 -12.43 -10.38 -6.58
C ASP A 425 -13.89 -10.46 -6.09
N ALA A 426 -14.80 -9.64 -6.66
CA ALA A 426 -16.22 -9.64 -6.34
C ALA A 426 -17.02 -10.74 -7.06
N ILE A 427 -16.54 -11.21 -8.23
CA ILE A 427 -17.30 -12.10 -9.12
C ILE A 427 -17.78 -13.39 -8.42
N PRO A 428 -16.95 -14.12 -7.66
CA PRO A 428 -17.45 -15.32 -6.96
C PRO A 428 -18.59 -15.03 -5.99
N ALA A 429 -18.55 -13.86 -5.32
CA ALA A 429 -19.62 -13.46 -4.42
C ALA A 429 -20.89 -13.02 -5.17
N LEU A 430 -20.74 -12.36 -6.32
CA LEU A 430 -21.87 -12.00 -7.20
C LEU A 430 -22.58 -13.25 -7.73
N VAL A 431 -21.84 -14.23 -8.22
CA VAL A 431 -22.37 -15.52 -8.69
C VAL A 431 -23.17 -16.23 -7.59
N GLN A 432 -22.63 -16.29 -6.36
CA GLN A 432 -23.31 -16.91 -5.23
C GLN A 432 -24.56 -16.14 -4.76
N SER A 433 -24.65 -14.86 -5.11
CA SER A 433 -25.69 -13.96 -4.58
C SER A 433 -26.74 -13.55 -5.62
N VAL A 434 -26.52 -13.80 -6.91
CA VAL A 434 -27.41 -13.33 -7.97
C VAL A 434 -28.87 -13.85 -7.83
N ASP A 435 -29.02 -15.08 -7.35
CA ASP A 435 -30.34 -15.67 -7.15
C ASP A 435 -31.09 -15.13 -5.93
N ARG A 436 -30.38 -14.47 -5.03
CA ARG A 436 -30.96 -13.77 -3.87
C ARG A 436 -31.49 -12.38 -4.23
N LEU A 437 -31.19 -11.89 -5.43
CA LEU A 437 -31.69 -10.65 -5.98
C LEU A 437 -32.98 -10.90 -6.76
N ALA A 438 -33.82 -9.87 -6.86
CA ALA A 438 -35.10 -9.94 -7.61
C ALA A 438 -35.23 -8.74 -8.57
N GLY A 439 -36.06 -8.88 -9.61
CA GLY A 439 -36.40 -7.80 -10.53
C GLY A 439 -35.25 -7.29 -11.36
N GLU A 440 -35.14 -5.95 -11.49
CA GLU A 440 -34.13 -5.27 -12.29
C GLU A 440 -32.69 -5.51 -11.80
N PRO A 441 -32.36 -5.43 -10.49
CA PRO A 441 -31.02 -5.73 -9.98
C PRO A 441 -30.52 -7.13 -10.36
N LYS A 442 -31.38 -8.16 -10.31
CA LYS A 442 -31.05 -9.53 -10.75
C LYS A 442 -30.68 -9.55 -12.23
N ARG A 443 -31.48 -8.90 -13.08
CA ARG A 443 -31.24 -8.88 -14.53
C ARG A 443 -29.96 -8.18 -14.90
N GLU A 444 -29.66 -7.03 -14.27
CA GLU A 444 -28.45 -6.26 -14.53
C GLU A 444 -27.19 -7.05 -14.14
N VAL A 445 -27.16 -7.61 -12.92
CA VAL A 445 -26.04 -8.43 -12.44
C VAL A 445 -25.90 -9.70 -13.31
N ALA A 446 -26.98 -10.39 -13.65
CA ALA A 446 -26.91 -11.57 -14.50
C ALA A 446 -26.39 -11.27 -15.91
N ASN A 447 -26.83 -10.16 -16.53
CA ASN A 447 -26.29 -9.73 -17.82
C ASN A 447 -24.79 -9.38 -17.76
N TYR A 448 -24.36 -8.70 -16.70
CA TYR A 448 -22.95 -8.43 -16.46
C TYR A 448 -22.14 -9.73 -16.35
N LEU A 449 -22.60 -10.70 -15.56
CA LEU A 449 -21.91 -11.99 -15.38
C LEU A 449 -21.82 -12.77 -16.69
N ARG A 450 -22.88 -12.78 -17.52
CA ARG A 450 -22.84 -13.40 -18.87
C ARG A 450 -21.83 -12.73 -19.78
N GLY A 451 -21.83 -11.39 -19.84
CA GLY A 451 -20.85 -10.62 -20.62
C GLY A 451 -19.43 -10.89 -20.17
N LYS A 452 -19.21 -10.92 -18.84
CA LYS A 452 -17.90 -11.17 -18.25
C LYS A 452 -17.37 -12.59 -18.51
N LEU A 453 -18.26 -13.60 -18.51
CA LEU A 453 -17.91 -14.97 -18.90
C LEU A 453 -17.38 -15.04 -20.33
N LEU A 454 -18.05 -14.38 -21.28
CA LEU A 454 -17.62 -14.32 -22.69
C LEU A 454 -16.26 -13.60 -22.83
N GLU A 455 -16.10 -12.45 -22.17
CA GLU A 455 -14.85 -11.69 -22.17
C GLU A 455 -13.68 -12.53 -21.64
N MET A 456 -13.85 -13.14 -20.47
CA MET A 456 -12.80 -13.95 -19.82
C MET A 456 -12.54 -15.26 -20.57
N GLY A 457 -13.55 -15.83 -21.24
CA GLY A 457 -13.40 -16.99 -22.12
C GLY A 457 -12.52 -16.71 -23.35
N ALA A 458 -12.61 -15.52 -23.90
CA ALA A 458 -11.82 -15.07 -25.05
C ALA A 458 -10.39 -14.65 -24.71
N ASP A 459 -10.10 -14.26 -23.43
CA ASP A 459 -8.79 -13.77 -23.01
C ASP A 459 -7.78 -14.92 -22.77
N THR A 460 -7.21 -15.44 -23.88
CA THR A 460 -6.17 -16.46 -23.82
C THR A 460 -4.83 -15.97 -23.27
N ALA A 461 -4.57 -14.66 -23.33
CA ALA A 461 -3.32 -14.06 -22.88
C ALA A 461 -3.15 -14.12 -21.36
N ARG A 462 -4.24 -13.99 -20.59
CA ARG A 462 -4.24 -14.10 -19.12
C ARG A 462 -4.12 -15.55 -18.62
N ARG A 463 -4.32 -16.54 -19.50
CA ARG A 463 -4.12 -17.96 -19.18
C ARG A 463 -2.65 -18.39 -19.22
N GLN A 464 -1.75 -17.57 -19.79
CA GLN A 464 -0.33 -17.86 -19.79
C GLN A 464 0.25 -17.73 -18.37
N TRP A 465 1.10 -18.70 -18.00
CA TRP A 465 1.64 -18.81 -16.63
C TRP A 465 2.25 -17.52 -16.03
N PRO A 466 2.95 -16.63 -16.80
CA PRO A 466 3.53 -15.42 -16.21
C PRO A 466 2.48 -14.40 -15.76
N ALA A 467 1.31 -14.38 -16.43
CA ALA A 467 0.20 -13.51 -16.16
C ALA A 467 -0.90 -14.18 -15.31
N PHE A 468 -0.64 -15.40 -14.81
CA PHE A 468 -1.60 -16.12 -13.97
C PHE A 468 -1.94 -15.29 -12.73
N HIS A 469 -3.24 -15.09 -12.50
CA HIS A 469 -3.79 -14.30 -11.41
C HIS A 469 -4.92 -15.07 -10.73
N LEU A 470 -4.78 -15.31 -9.43
CA LEU A 470 -5.70 -16.20 -8.72
C LEU A 470 -7.15 -15.66 -8.68
N ALA A 471 -7.33 -14.33 -8.52
CA ALA A 471 -8.66 -13.73 -8.55
C ALA A 471 -9.34 -13.96 -9.91
N HIS A 472 -8.59 -13.78 -11.02
CA HIS A 472 -9.09 -14.04 -12.37
C HIS A 472 -9.51 -15.51 -12.55
N HIS A 473 -8.67 -16.44 -12.09
CA HIS A 473 -8.98 -17.87 -12.19
C HIS A 473 -10.23 -18.24 -11.38
N ARG A 474 -10.31 -17.79 -10.12
CA ARG A 474 -11.50 -18.00 -9.28
C ARG A 474 -12.77 -17.37 -9.85
N ALA A 475 -12.65 -16.18 -10.46
CA ALA A 475 -13.76 -15.52 -11.12
C ALA A 475 -14.24 -16.33 -12.33
N TYR A 476 -13.30 -16.80 -13.17
CA TYR A 476 -13.63 -17.64 -14.32
C TYR A 476 -14.26 -18.97 -13.90
N ASP A 477 -13.72 -19.67 -12.91
CA ASP A 477 -14.26 -20.93 -12.40
C ASP A 477 -15.69 -20.75 -11.85
N ALA A 478 -15.92 -19.66 -11.09
CA ALA A 478 -17.24 -19.34 -10.58
C ALA A 478 -18.24 -19.05 -11.70
N LEU A 479 -17.84 -18.32 -12.74
CA LEU A 479 -18.67 -18.03 -13.90
C LEU A 479 -18.93 -19.28 -14.75
N ALA A 480 -17.94 -20.13 -14.96
CA ALA A 480 -18.07 -21.36 -15.74
C ALA A 480 -18.97 -22.39 -15.04
N GLY A 481 -18.96 -22.41 -13.71
CA GLY A 481 -19.87 -23.24 -12.92
C GLY A 481 -21.29 -22.66 -12.74
N TRP A 482 -21.48 -21.41 -13.14
CA TRP A 482 -22.77 -20.75 -13.05
C TRP A 482 -23.63 -21.07 -14.29
N ALA A 483 -24.68 -21.87 -14.11
CA ALA A 483 -25.69 -22.09 -15.15
C ALA A 483 -26.74 -20.97 -15.02
N PRO A 484 -26.77 -19.98 -15.93
CA PRO A 484 -27.83 -18.99 -15.89
C PRO A 484 -29.15 -19.73 -16.14
N GLY A 485 -30.05 -19.78 -15.14
CA GLY A 485 -31.39 -20.23 -15.32
C GLY A 485 -32.03 -19.44 -16.50
N GLU A 486 -32.68 -20.14 -17.41
CA GLU A 486 -33.36 -19.59 -18.57
C GLU A 486 -34.37 -18.52 -18.21
#